data_8016d1a2edf6588dc214cfeaaf9bbde0
#
_entry.id   8016d1a2edf6588dc214cfeaaf9bbde0
#
_cell.length_a   1.000
_cell.length_b   1.000
_cell.length_c   1.000
_cell.angle_alpha   90.00
_cell.angle_beta   90.00
_cell.angle_gamma   90.00
#
_symmetry.space_group_name_H-M   'P 1'
#
loop_
_entity.id
_entity.type
_entity.pdbx_description
1 polymer ?
#
loop_
_entity_poly.entity_id
_entity_poly.type
_entity_poly.pdbx_seq_one_letter_code
_entity_poly.pdbx_strand_id
1 'polypeptide(L)'
;MIHPLRLIGALVACACALSVSPICAAQSQPVAPIPAYWPTPDGSYFQTGDIMPLLQPTASGRPESGLYGCVRNGGTRFHEGVDLKPIGKDRNGNATDPIYAVMAGRVAYVNRVAGNSSYGRYVVIEHMDLDVAVYTLYAHMADVDSDIQPGIRVEAGQRLGRMGHSAGGYSIPRSRSHLHFEIGLRDSNRFQDFYKY
;
A
#
# COMPACT_ATOMS: atom_id res chain seq x y z
N MET A 1 -42.84 79.45 -48.29
CA MET A 1 -41.52 78.82 -48.38
C MET A 1 -41.28 78.06 -47.08
N ILE A 2 -41.43 76.75 -47.16
CA ILE A 2 -41.35 75.87 -46.00
C ILE A 2 -40.10 74.97 -46.12
N HIS A 3 -39.17 75.15 -45.17
CA HIS A 3 -37.97 74.31 -45.10
C HIS A 3 -38.26 72.97 -44.38
N PRO A 4 -37.77 71.86 -44.84
CA PRO A 4 -37.93 70.55 -44.10
C PRO A 4 -36.79 70.36 -43.09
N LEU A 5 -37.17 70.01 -41.89
CA LEU A 5 -36.32 69.58 -40.76
C LEU A 5 -35.76 68.18 -41.02
N ARG A 6 -34.45 68.03 -41.03
CA ARG A 6 -33.80 66.71 -41.06
C ARG A 6 -33.58 66.19 -39.65
N LEU A 7 -34.22 65.12 -39.29
CA LEU A 7 -33.90 64.36 -38.07
C LEU A 7 -32.68 63.44 -38.35
N ILE A 8 -31.62 63.62 -37.61
CA ILE A 8 -30.49 62.72 -37.59
C ILE A 8 -30.68 61.77 -36.40
N GLY A 9 -31.05 60.53 -36.70
CA GLY A 9 -31.10 59.45 -35.70
C GLY A 9 -29.73 58.91 -35.45
N ALA A 10 -29.25 59.08 -34.20
CA ALA A 10 -28.01 58.45 -33.75
C ALA A 10 -28.34 57.02 -33.26
N LEU A 11 -27.86 56.03 -33.98
CA LEU A 11 -27.84 54.64 -33.54
C LEU A 11 -26.70 54.45 -32.50
N VAL A 12 -27.07 54.24 -31.24
CA VAL A 12 -26.12 53.84 -30.19
C VAL A 12 -26.03 52.30 -30.26
N ALA A 13 -24.94 51.81 -30.83
CA ALA A 13 -24.60 50.39 -30.79
C ALA A 13 -23.99 50.06 -29.41
N CYS A 14 -24.77 49.37 -28.57
CA CYS A 14 -24.30 48.85 -27.30
C CYS A 14 -23.50 47.55 -27.56
N ALA A 15 -22.18 47.61 -27.60
CA ALA A 15 -21.30 46.46 -27.69
C ALA A 15 -21.15 45.84 -26.31
N CYS A 16 -21.89 44.75 -26.02
CA CYS A 16 -21.64 43.90 -24.85
C CYS A 16 -20.36 43.11 -25.08
N ALA A 17 -19.24 43.56 -24.51
CA ALA A 17 -18.02 42.75 -24.44
C ALA A 17 -18.21 41.66 -23.41
N LEU A 18 -18.45 40.42 -23.86
CA LEU A 18 -18.38 39.23 -23.03
C LEU A 18 -16.90 38.99 -22.68
N SER A 19 -16.51 39.36 -21.48
CA SER A 19 -15.20 39.01 -20.92
C SER A 19 -15.21 37.54 -20.56
N VAL A 20 -14.68 36.69 -21.45
CA VAL A 20 -14.38 35.29 -21.13
C VAL A 20 -13.14 35.30 -20.24
N SER A 21 -13.32 35.12 -18.93
CA SER A 21 -12.20 34.91 -18.02
C SER A 21 -11.50 33.63 -18.41
N PRO A 22 -10.17 33.59 -18.57
CA PRO A 22 -9.46 32.38 -18.86
C PRO A 22 -9.65 31.45 -17.64
N ILE A 23 -10.20 30.25 -17.87
CA ILE A 23 -10.20 29.18 -16.88
C ILE A 23 -8.73 28.89 -16.61
N CYS A 24 -8.26 29.30 -15.43
CA CYS A 24 -6.92 28.98 -14.96
C CYS A 24 -6.83 27.46 -14.84
N ALA A 25 -6.22 26.80 -15.83
CA ALA A 25 -5.90 25.40 -15.74
C ALA A 25 -4.94 25.25 -14.55
N ALA A 26 -5.43 24.69 -13.46
CA ALA A 26 -4.58 24.34 -12.33
C ALA A 26 -3.49 23.39 -12.86
N GLN A 27 -2.27 23.92 -12.97
CA GLN A 27 -1.11 23.10 -13.26
C GLN A 27 -0.95 22.13 -12.09
N SER A 28 -1.20 20.84 -12.34
CA SER A 28 -0.89 19.81 -11.36
C SER A 28 0.62 19.87 -11.10
N GLN A 29 1.00 20.26 -9.89
CA GLN A 29 2.38 20.18 -9.44
C GLN A 29 2.82 18.72 -9.57
N PRO A 30 4.04 18.43 -10.07
CA PRO A 30 4.54 17.08 -10.11
C PRO A 30 4.55 16.54 -8.66
N VAL A 31 3.82 15.46 -8.44
CA VAL A 31 3.81 14.78 -7.14
C VAL A 31 5.22 14.28 -6.86
N ALA A 32 5.81 14.72 -5.75
CA ALA A 32 7.13 14.24 -5.35
C ALA A 32 7.08 12.72 -5.18
N PRO A 33 8.11 11.98 -5.65
CA PRO A 33 8.17 10.54 -5.44
C PRO A 33 8.10 10.21 -3.95
N ILE A 34 7.22 9.28 -3.57
CA ILE A 34 7.17 8.79 -2.20
C ILE A 34 8.43 7.94 -1.97
N PRO A 35 9.30 8.28 -0.99
CA PRO A 35 10.46 7.47 -0.70
C PRO A 35 10.01 6.11 -0.18
N ALA A 36 10.16 5.08 -1.00
CA ALA A 36 9.79 3.72 -0.67
C ALA A 36 11.03 2.82 -0.58
N TYR A 37 11.00 1.90 0.38
CA TYR A 37 12.01 0.87 0.62
C TYR A 37 11.43 -0.51 0.31
N TRP A 38 12.23 -1.44 -0.24
CA TRP A 38 11.76 -2.79 -0.47
C TRP A 38 11.62 -3.57 0.86
N PRO A 39 10.52 -4.31 1.10
CA PRO A 39 10.23 -4.86 2.43
C PRO A 39 11.08 -6.07 2.83
N THR A 40 11.88 -6.62 1.92
CA THR A 40 12.74 -7.80 2.15
C THR A 40 14.16 -7.55 1.64
N PRO A 41 15.16 -8.38 2.00
CA PRO A 41 16.53 -8.22 1.49
C PRO A 41 16.67 -8.44 -0.02
N ASP A 42 15.77 -9.20 -0.66
CA ASP A 42 15.81 -9.45 -2.10
C ASP A 42 15.21 -8.30 -2.89
N GLY A 43 16.04 -7.35 -3.27
CA GLY A 43 15.66 -6.21 -4.12
C GLY A 43 15.87 -6.44 -5.63
N SER A 44 16.01 -7.68 -6.09
CA SER A 44 16.32 -8.00 -7.50
C SER A 44 15.24 -7.51 -8.49
N TYR A 45 14.02 -7.28 -8.03
CA TYR A 45 12.95 -6.65 -8.82
C TYR A 45 13.39 -5.32 -9.45
N PHE A 46 14.13 -4.47 -8.73
CA PHE A 46 14.57 -3.17 -9.25
C PHE A 46 15.59 -3.29 -10.40
N GLN A 47 16.23 -4.45 -10.54
CA GLN A 47 17.20 -4.72 -11.60
C GLN A 47 16.54 -5.39 -12.80
N THR A 48 15.58 -6.27 -12.57
CA THR A 48 14.98 -7.14 -13.59
C THR A 48 13.62 -6.68 -14.09
N GLY A 49 12.87 -5.94 -13.25
CA GLY A 49 11.44 -5.63 -13.47
C GLY A 49 10.53 -6.85 -13.34
N ASP A 50 11.06 -8.02 -12.97
CA ASP A 50 10.31 -9.26 -12.85
C ASP A 50 10.13 -9.64 -11.38
N ILE A 51 8.87 -9.65 -10.91
CA ILE A 51 8.50 -10.03 -9.54
C ILE A 51 8.33 -11.55 -9.38
N MET A 52 8.12 -12.28 -10.45
CA MET A 52 7.78 -13.72 -10.39
C MET A 52 8.80 -14.56 -9.63
N PRO A 53 10.13 -14.34 -9.77
CA PRO A 53 11.13 -15.09 -9.00
C PRO A 53 11.09 -14.82 -7.49
N LEU A 54 10.51 -13.71 -7.04
CA LEU A 54 10.43 -13.32 -5.62
C LEU A 54 9.20 -13.90 -4.91
N LEU A 55 8.23 -14.41 -5.67
CA LEU A 55 6.96 -14.86 -5.11
C LEU A 55 7.09 -16.20 -4.38
N GLN A 56 6.37 -16.33 -3.25
CA GLN A 56 6.14 -17.59 -2.57
C GLN A 56 4.84 -18.22 -3.09
N PRO A 57 4.90 -19.33 -3.85
CA PRO A 57 3.70 -20.00 -4.28
C PRO A 57 2.96 -20.68 -3.12
N THR A 58 1.65 -20.83 -3.27
CA THR A 58 0.84 -21.70 -2.43
C THR A 58 1.20 -23.18 -2.65
N ALA A 59 0.41 -24.10 -2.09
CA ALA A 59 0.56 -25.54 -2.33
C ALA A 59 0.42 -25.94 -3.82
N SER A 60 -0.12 -25.04 -4.66
CA SER A 60 -0.22 -25.25 -6.12
C SER A 60 1.15 -25.26 -6.81
N GLY A 61 2.19 -24.72 -6.19
CA GLY A 61 3.52 -24.53 -6.78
C GLY A 61 3.60 -23.45 -7.86
N ARG A 62 2.48 -22.79 -8.18
CA ARG A 62 2.40 -21.76 -9.22
C ARG A 62 2.78 -20.41 -8.63
N PRO A 63 3.84 -19.72 -9.13
CA PRO A 63 4.25 -18.42 -8.60
C PRO A 63 3.14 -17.37 -8.59
N GLU A 64 2.27 -17.36 -9.58
CA GLU A 64 1.13 -16.42 -9.70
C GLU A 64 0.19 -16.49 -8.49
N SER A 65 0.18 -17.63 -7.78
CA SER A 65 -0.62 -17.77 -6.55
C SER A 65 -0.12 -16.88 -5.40
N GLY A 66 1.08 -16.32 -5.51
CA GLY A 66 1.63 -15.33 -4.59
C GLY A 66 1.29 -13.88 -4.94
N LEU A 67 0.68 -13.62 -6.11
CA LEU A 67 0.29 -12.28 -6.52
C LEU A 67 -0.99 -11.79 -5.83
N TYR A 68 -1.09 -10.47 -5.69
CA TYR A 68 -2.34 -9.79 -5.36
C TYR A 68 -3.43 -10.14 -6.39
N GLY A 69 -4.67 -10.28 -5.92
CA GLY A 69 -5.81 -10.56 -6.79
C GLY A 69 -5.93 -12.02 -7.22
N CYS A 70 -4.96 -12.88 -6.90
CA CYS A 70 -5.08 -14.30 -7.20
C CYS A 70 -6.24 -14.91 -6.43
N VAL A 71 -7.12 -15.60 -7.16
CA VAL A 71 -8.24 -16.32 -6.55
C VAL A 71 -7.81 -17.72 -6.21
N ARG A 72 -7.91 -18.07 -4.93
CA ARG A 72 -7.45 -19.34 -4.33
C ARG A 72 -8.64 -20.22 -3.93
N ASN A 73 -8.36 -21.47 -3.58
CA ASN A 73 -9.34 -22.42 -3.00
C ASN A 73 -10.62 -22.57 -3.86
N GLY A 74 -10.45 -22.78 -5.18
CA GLY A 74 -11.58 -23.02 -6.08
C GLY A 74 -12.50 -21.83 -6.28
N GLY A 75 -11.99 -20.59 -6.10
CA GLY A 75 -12.78 -19.38 -6.31
C GLY A 75 -13.31 -18.72 -5.03
N THR A 76 -13.02 -19.30 -3.87
CA THR A 76 -13.62 -18.86 -2.60
C THR A 76 -12.76 -17.89 -1.80
N ARG A 77 -11.48 -17.71 -2.15
CA ARG A 77 -10.56 -16.82 -1.43
C ARG A 77 -9.79 -15.91 -2.36
N PHE A 78 -10.01 -14.61 -2.21
CA PHE A 78 -9.19 -13.56 -2.83
C PHE A 78 -7.88 -13.40 -2.07
N HIS A 79 -6.78 -13.07 -2.75
CA HIS A 79 -5.49 -12.78 -2.13
C HIS A 79 -5.27 -11.27 -2.05
N GLU A 80 -5.26 -10.74 -0.84
CA GLU A 80 -5.28 -9.32 -0.53
C GLU A 80 -3.91 -8.65 -0.64
N GLY A 81 -2.84 -9.42 -0.75
CA GLY A 81 -1.46 -8.93 -0.77
C GLY A 81 -0.56 -9.66 -1.75
N VAL A 82 0.74 -9.50 -1.55
CA VAL A 82 1.79 -10.20 -2.29
C VAL A 82 2.57 -11.07 -1.30
N ASP A 83 2.77 -12.35 -1.64
CA ASP A 83 3.55 -13.28 -0.83
C ASP A 83 5.00 -13.32 -1.33
N LEU A 84 5.93 -12.73 -0.57
CA LEU A 84 7.36 -12.66 -0.89
C LEU A 84 8.13 -13.77 -0.15
N LYS A 85 8.88 -14.59 -0.90
CA LYS A 85 9.67 -15.68 -0.32
C LYS A 85 10.95 -15.19 0.34
N PRO A 86 11.49 -15.93 1.34
CA PRO A 86 12.82 -15.66 1.89
C PRO A 86 13.93 -16.09 0.95
N ILE A 87 15.08 -15.40 1.03
CA ILE A 87 16.35 -15.87 0.46
C ILE A 87 17.19 -16.61 1.50
N GLY A 88 17.09 -16.25 2.78
CA GLY A 88 17.84 -16.86 3.87
C GLY A 88 17.03 -17.89 4.65
N LYS A 89 17.65 -19.05 4.97
CA LYS A 89 17.11 -20.06 5.86
C LYS A 89 18.16 -20.58 6.83
N ASP A 90 17.76 -20.85 8.07
CA ASP A 90 18.62 -21.51 9.04
C ASP A 90 18.71 -23.03 8.78
N ARG A 91 19.54 -23.73 9.61
CA ARG A 91 19.73 -25.19 9.52
C ARG A 91 18.43 -26.00 9.70
N ASN A 92 17.43 -25.41 10.35
CA ASN A 92 16.13 -26.01 10.59
C ASN A 92 15.11 -25.64 9.48
N GLY A 93 15.52 -24.86 8.48
CA GLY A 93 14.66 -24.38 7.39
C GLY A 93 13.74 -23.22 7.75
N ASN A 94 13.93 -22.54 8.88
CA ASN A 94 13.21 -21.32 9.20
C ASN A 94 13.75 -20.16 8.37
N ALA A 95 12.87 -19.27 7.91
CA ALA A 95 13.27 -18.01 7.27
C ALA A 95 14.07 -17.16 8.26
N THR A 96 15.16 -16.54 7.77
CA THR A 96 16.02 -15.65 8.56
C THR A 96 15.94 -14.20 8.13
N ASP A 97 15.27 -13.93 7.03
CA ASP A 97 15.19 -12.61 6.41
C ASP A 97 14.52 -11.60 7.34
N PRO A 98 15.12 -10.42 7.53
CA PRO A 98 14.45 -9.29 8.16
C PRO A 98 13.31 -8.75 7.29
N ILE A 99 12.34 -8.14 7.93
CA ILE A 99 11.24 -7.40 7.29
C ILE A 99 11.45 -5.93 7.59
N TYR A 100 11.29 -5.07 6.58
CA TYR A 100 11.50 -3.63 6.66
C TYR A 100 10.23 -2.86 6.35
N ALA A 101 10.05 -1.70 7.01
CA ALA A 101 9.00 -0.75 6.69
C ALA A 101 9.22 -0.17 5.27
N VAL A 102 8.20 -0.26 4.43
CA VAL A 102 8.28 0.24 3.04
C VAL A 102 8.34 1.77 2.99
N MET A 103 7.61 2.44 3.88
CA MET A 103 7.54 3.89 3.97
C MET A 103 7.59 4.33 5.42
N ALA A 104 7.99 5.58 5.66
CA ALA A 104 7.87 6.20 6.98
C ALA A 104 6.40 6.30 7.40
N GLY A 105 6.12 6.10 8.68
CA GLY A 105 4.74 6.14 9.19
C GLY A 105 4.65 5.91 10.69
N ARG A 106 3.44 5.68 11.16
CA ARG A 106 3.13 5.36 12.56
C ARG A 106 2.60 3.94 12.65
N VAL A 107 3.15 3.15 13.55
CA VAL A 107 2.63 1.81 13.83
C VAL A 107 1.21 1.94 14.40
N ALA A 108 0.23 1.45 13.65
CA ALA A 108 -1.18 1.47 14.04
C ALA A 108 -1.53 0.26 14.91
N TYR A 109 -0.97 -0.91 14.56
CA TYR A 109 -1.30 -2.15 15.24
C TYR A 109 -0.13 -3.15 15.21
N VAL A 110 -0.01 -3.95 16.26
CA VAL A 110 0.94 -5.08 16.36
C VAL A 110 0.23 -6.28 16.97
N ASN A 111 0.22 -7.41 16.26
CA ASN A 111 -0.17 -8.70 16.81
C ASN A 111 1.06 -9.59 17.04
N ARG A 112 1.35 -9.92 18.29
CA ARG A 112 2.49 -10.80 18.67
C ARG A 112 2.10 -12.24 18.92
N VAL A 113 0.79 -12.57 18.93
CA VAL A 113 0.27 -13.91 19.21
C VAL A 113 -0.26 -14.53 17.93
N ALA A 114 0.43 -15.53 17.40
CA ALA A 114 0.11 -16.13 16.10
C ALA A 114 -1.34 -16.63 16.01
N GLY A 115 -1.89 -17.19 17.07
CA GLY A 115 -3.23 -17.80 17.09
C GLY A 115 -4.38 -16.79 17.00
N ASN A 116 -4.13 -15.49 17.19
CA ASN A 116 -5.19 -14.47 17.24
C ASN A 116 -5.70 -14.03 15.86
N SER A 117 -5.03 -14.38 14.78
CA SER A 117 -5.39 -13.93 13.44
C SER A 117 -4.89 -14.90 12.38
N SER A 118 -5.61 -14.98 11.25
CA SER A 118 -5.14 -15.68 10.05
C SER A 118 -3.81 -15.10 9.51
N TYR A 119 -3.53 -13.81 9.76
CA TYR A 119 -2.25 -13.17 9.47
C TYR A 119 -1.10 -13.62 10.39
N GLY A 120 -1.40 -14.36 11.46
CA GLY A 120 -0.41 -14.76 12.46
C GLY A 120 0.13 -13.57 13.23
N ARG A 121 1.46 -13.45 13.38
CA ARG A 121 2.10 -12.25 13.89
C ARG A 121 2.24 -11.24 12.76
N TYR A 122 1.81 -10.00 13.01
CA TYR A 122 1.82 -8.98 11.98
C TYR A 122 1.92 -7.56 12.56
N VAL A 123 2.34 -6.64 11.70
CA VAL A 123 2.44 -5.20 11.97
C VAL A 123 1.63 -4.45 10.92
N VAL A 124 0.93 -3.41 11.34
CA VAL A 124 0.25 -2.46 10.46
C VAL A 124 0.84 -1.07 10.70
N ILE A 125 1.19 -0.38 9.61
CA ILE A 125 1.74 0.98 9.64
C ILE A 125 0.81 1.89 8.84
N GLU A 126 0.40 3.03 9.42
CA GLU A 126 -0.31 4.11 8.75
C GLU A 126 0.67 5.18 8.28
N HIS A 127 0.51 5.62 7.03
CA HIS A 127 1.35 6.62 6.38
C HIS A 127 0.60 7.94 6.31
N MET A 128 0.69 8.71 7.42
CA MET A 128 -0.09 9.94 7.64
C MET A 128 0.44 11.15 6.86
N ASP A 129 1.65 11.06 6.34
CA ASP A 129 2.31 12.16 5.60
C ASP A 129 1.92 12.16 4.11
N LEU A 130 0.97 11.33 3.71
CA LEU A 130 0.42 11.26 2.35
C LEU A 130 -0.93 11.98 2.28
N ASP A 131 -1.26 12.52 1.11
CA ASP A 131 -2.55 13.20 0.86
C ASP A 131 -3.75 12.25 0.98
N VAL A 132 -3.50 10.95 0.92
CA VAL A 132 -4.49 9.88 1.11
C VAL A 132 -4.10 8.99 2.29
N ALA A 133 -5.09 8.48 3.01
CA ALA A 133 -4.86 7.59 4.14
C ALA A 133 -4.44 6.20 3.63
N VAL A 134 -3.13 5.95 3.58
CA VAL A 134 -2.53 4.68 3.15
C VAL A 134 -2.08 3.88 4.38
N TYR A 135 -2.23 2.56 4.32
CA TYR A 135 -1.58 1.66 5.28
C TYR A 135 -0.74 0.60 4.56
N THR A 136 0.22 0.04 5.30
CA THR A 136 0.92 -1.19 4.92
C THR A 136 0.77 -2.24 6.02
N LEU A 137 0.66 -3.52 5.61
CA LEU A 137 0.54 -4.66 6.51
C LEU A 137 1.61 -5.69 6.19
N TYR A 138 2.26 -6.20 7.25
CA TYR A 138 3.38 -7.15 7.20
C TYR A 138 3.02 -8.37 8.03
N ALA A 139 2.66 -9.48 7.40
CA ALA A 139 2.12 -10.65 8.08
C ALA A 139 3.01 -11.90 8.03
N HIS A 140 2.57 -12.94 8.72
CA HIS A 140 3.22 -14.24 8.89
C HIS A 140 4.62 -14.17 9.52
N MET A 141 4.88 -13.13 10.31
CA MET A 141 6.18 -12.91 10.94
C MET A 141 6.54 -14.03 11.92
N ALA A 142 7.82 -14.36 12.00
CA ALA A 142 8.36 -15.25 13.05
C ALA A 142 8.39 -14.54 14.41
N ASP A 143 8.80 -13.28 14.40
CA ASP A 143 8.80 -12.36 15.55
C ASP A 143 8.67 -10.91 15.06
N VAL A 144 8.24 -10.04 15.95
CA VAL A 144 8.22 -8.58 15.78
C VAL A 144 9.19 -8.00 16.79
N ASP A 145 10.10 -7.12 16.38
CA ASP A 145 11.10 -6.50 17.23
C ASP A 145 10.43 -5.80 18.44
N SER A 146 11.06 -5.84 19.59
CA SER A 146 10.45 -5.41 20.87
C SER A 146 10.12 -3.93 20.90
N ASP A 147 10.88 -3.10 20.17
CA ASP A 147 10.68 -1.66 20.03
C ASP A 147 9.54 -1.28 19.08
N ILE A 148 9.09 -2.21 18.24
CA ILE A 148 7.95 -1.98 17.35
C ILE A 148 6.64 -2.13 18.14
N GLN A 149 6.04 -1.02 18.52
CA GLN A 149 4.81 -0.97 19.32
C GLN A 149 3.80 0.03 18.74
N PRO A 150 2.49 -0.16 18.98
CA PRO A 150 1.49 0.79 18.54
C PRO A 150 1.80 2.21 18.99
N GLY A 151 1.66 3.17 18.10
CA GLY A 151 1.88 4.59 18.33
C GLY A 151 3.30 5.10 18.04
N ILE A 152 4.32 4.24 17.89
CA ILE A 152 5.67 4.70 17.54
C ILE A 152 5.74 5.12 16.07
N ARG A 153 6.66 6.04 15.76
CA ARG A 153 7.04 6.37 14.39
C ARG A 153 8.14 5.41 13.92
N VAL A 154 8.06 4.99 12.66
CA VAL A 154 9.08 4.22 11.97
C VAL A 154 9.50 4.95 10.70
N GLU A 155 10.76 4.76 10.29
CA GLU A 155 11.30 5.30 9.05
C GLU A 155 11.23 4.25 7.93
N ALA A 156 11.26 4.70 6.66
CA ALA A 156 11.41 3.80 5.52
C ALA A 156 12.72 3.00 5.66
N GLY A 157 12.68 1.68 5.46
CA GLY A 157 13.81 0.80 5.66
C GLY A 157 14.10 0.41 7.13
N GLN A 158 13.32 0.91 8.09
CA GLN A 158 13.46 0.46 9.49
C GLN A 158 13.04 -1.00 9.60
N ARG A 159 13.84 -1.80 10.29
CA ARG A 159 13.53 -3.21 10.56
C ARG A 159 12.34 -3.32 11.51
N LEU A 160 11.41 -4.21 11.16
CA LEU A 160 10.18 -4.47 11.93
C LEU A 160 10.24 -5.81 12.69
N GLY A 161 11.07 -6.74 12.23
CA GLY A 161 11.18 -8.08 12.75
C GLY A 161 11.69 -9.06 11.72
N ARG A 162 11.28 -10.32 11.82
CA ARG A 162 11.77 -11.42 10.97
C ARG A 162 10.63 -12.15 10.27
N MET A 163 10.87 -12.50 9.01
CA MET A 163 9.97 -13.32 8.20
C MET A 163 9.76 -14.70 8.83
N GLY A 164 8.53 -15.23 8.68
CA GLY A 164 8.18 -16.52 9.25
C GLY A 164 7.08 -17.25 8.49
N HIS A 165 6.30 -18.02 9.24
CA HIS A 165 5.18 -18.80 8.74
C HIS A 165 4.05 -18.88 9.78
N SER A 166 3.93 -17.88 10.65
CA SER A 166 2.90 -17.85 11.69
C SER A 166 1.52 -17.62 11.08
N ALA A 167 0.51 -18.33 11.59
CA ALA A 167 -0.89 -18.17 11.21
C ALA A 167 -1.80 -18.66 12.34
N GLY A 168 -3.00 -18.08 12.47
CA GLY A 168 -4.08 -18.58 13.30
C GLY A 168 -5.13 -19.29 12.48
N GLY A 169 -5.70 -20.37 13.02
CA GLY A 169 -6.76 -21.13 12.36
C GLY A 169 -6.31 -22.08 11.24
N TYR A 170 -5.05 -21.99 10.78
CA TYR A 170 -4.44 -22.91 9.81
C TYR A 170 -2.92 -22.94 9.98
N SER A 171 -2.25 -23.84 9.26
CA SER A 171 -0.79 -24.02 9.32
C SER A 171 -0.15 -23.70 7.99
N ILE A 172 0.89 -22.86 8.03
CA ILE A 172 1.79 -22.63 6.89
C ILE A 172 3.01 -23.52 7.12
N PRO A 173 3.32 -24.45 6.19
CA PRO A 173 4.53 -25.25 6.30
C PRO A 173 5.78 -24.34 6.30
N ARG A 174 6.79 -24.70 7.10
CA ARG A 174 8.07 -23.98 7.21
C ARG A 174 8.74 -23.75 5.85
N SER A 175 8.65 -24.71 4.94
CA SER A 175 9.19 -24.62 3.58
C SER A 175 8.55 -23.49 2.75
N ARG A 176 7.35 -23.05 3.14
CA ARG A 176 6.60 -21.96 2.53
C ARG A 176 6.53 -20.71 3.42
N SER A 177 7.55 -20.50 4.27
CA SER A 177 7.71 -19.22 4.96
C SER A 177 7.74 -18.07 3.96
N HIS A 178 7.06 -16.97 4.27
CA HIS A 178 6.97 -15.79 3.40
C HIS A 178 6.55 -14.55 4.19
N LEU A 179 6.78 -13.40 3.60
CA LEU A 179 6.12 -12.16 3.98
C LEU A 179 4.84 -12.02 3.15
N HIS A 180 3.67 -12.04 3.78
CA HIS A 180 2.46 -11.51 3.17
C HIS A 180 2.43 -10.01 3.38
N PHE A 181 2.46 -9.26 2.27
CA PHE A 181 2.58 -7.81 2.27
C PHE A 181 1.39 -7.16 1.57
N GLU A 182 0.77 -6.19 2.24
CA GLU A 182 -0.34 -5.40 1.69
C GLU A 182 -0.02 -3.91 1.68
N ILE A 183 -0.54 -3.22 0.67
CA ILE A 183 -0.73 -1.76 0.65
C ILE A 183 -2.21 -1.52 0.40
N GLY A 184 -2.85 -0.73 1.25
CA GLY A 184 -4.26 -0.43 1.14
C GLY A 184 -4.59 1.01 1.53
N LEU A 185 -5.82 1.41 1.19
CA LEU A 185 -6.39 2.68 1.62
C LEU A 185 -7.16 2.49 2.93
N ARG A 186 -6.97 3.40 3.86
CA ARG A 186 -7.75 3.41 5.09
C ARG A 186 -9.02 4.22 4.86
N ASP A 187 -10.16 3.58 4.95
CA ASP A 187 -11.49 4.18 4.76
C ASP A 187 -12.14 4.63 6.08
N SER A 188 -11.59 4.21 7.23
CA SER A 188 -12.15 4.56 8.53
C SER A 188 -11.09 4.73 9.62
N ASN A 189 -11.46 5.41 10.73
CA ASN A 189 -10.61 5.53 11.92
C ASN A 189 -10.72 4.30 12.86
N ARG A 190 -11.53 3.29 12.49
CA ARG A 190 -11.72 2.07 13.28
C ARG A 190 -10.80 0.93 12.84
N PHE A 191 -9.61 1.26 12.38
CA PHE A 191 -8.62 0.32 11.88
C PHE A 191 -8.33 -0.82 12.86
N GLN A 192 -8.22 -0.50 14.15
CA GLN A 192 -7.97 -1.48 15.20
C GLN A 192 -9.15 -2.44 15.43
N ASP A 193 -10.38 -2.01 15.19
CA ASP A 193 -11.55 -2.86 15.28
C ASP A 193 -11.64 -3.83 14.12
N PHE A 194 -11.22 -3.42 12.93
CA PHE A 194 -11.15 -4.26 11.74
C PHE A 194 -10.18 -5.45 11.90
N TYR A 195 -9.03 -5.25 12.55
CA TYR A 195 -8.01 -6.29 12.72
C TYR A 195 -8.18 -7.16 13.96
N LYS A 196 -9.21 -6.95 14.77
CA LYS A 196 -9.54 -7.81 15.91
C LYS A 196 -10.30 -9.09 15.52
N TYR A 197 -10.78 -9.17 14.29
CA TYR A 197 -11.54 -10.28 13.73
C TYR A 197 -10.73 -10.99 12.64
#